data_618f5861b8dcbb68949c075d4def4810
#
_entry.id   618f5861b8dcbb68949c075d4def4810
#
_cell.length_a   1.000
_cell.length_b   1.000
_cell.length_c   1.000
_cell.angle_alpha   90.00
_cell.angle_beta   90.00
_cell.angle_gamma   90.00
#
_symmetry.space_group_name_H-M   'P 1'
#
loop_
_entity.id
_entity.type
_entity.pdbx_description
1 polymer ?
#
loop_
_entity_poly.entity_id
_entity_poly.type
_entity_poly.pdbx_seq_one_letter_code
_entity_poly.pdbx_strand_id
1 'polypeptide(L)'
;MTNLTEKQLITEIVGFARSQGLTVHSKNAQLNETGMDFQVVFAEDDTGMQWVLRKPRRSDVVERASAEGKTLAFLRANLTADVPDWRIHTPELIAYPMLKGTPAAEIDLEQKQYVWNMNHQPPSDDFVHTLAGILAELHDTNQTAAGQSGIEVIKPEDFRQMTADSMVDVKNKLGVSSQLWERWQTWINDDAYWPGFSALIHGDLHPPHILIDQNERVTGLLDWTEAKVADPAKDFVLYQTIFGEKETARLLEHYDRAGGRIWAKMQEHISEMQAAYPLEIAKLALQTQQEEHVHMALEALGVTSD
;
A
#
# COMPACT_ATOMS: atom_id res chain seq x y z
N MET A 1 -14.18 -28.71 1.46
CA MET A 1 -14.92 -27.64 2.13
C MET A 1 -16.05 -27.23 1.20
N THR A 2 -17.29 -27.19 1.68
CA THR A 2 -18.46 -26.78 0.87
C THR A 2 -18.33 -25.30 0.60
N ASN A 3 -18.25 -24.90 -0.68
CA ASN A 3 -18.26 -23.48 -1.06
C ASN A 3 -19.61 -22.88 -0.63
N LEU A 4 -19.55 -21.90 0.29
CA LEU A 4 -20.72 -21.14 0.70
C LEU A 4 -21.19 -20.28 -0.48
N THR A 5 -22.50 -20.08 -0.61
CA THR A 5 -23.04 -19.11 -1.55
C THR A 5 -22.77 -17.68 -1.03
N GLU A 6 -22.77 -16.68 -1.92
CA GLU A 6 -22.63 -15.26 -1.57
C GLU A 6 -23.57 -14.86 -0.42
N LYS A 7 -24.84 -15.24 -0.49
CA LYS A 7 -25.85 -14.97 0.55
C LYS A 7 -25.50 -15.62 1.90
N GLN A 8 -24.91 -16.81 1.88
CA GLN A 8 -24.47 -17.49 3.11
C GLN A 8 -23.27 -16.78 3.73
N LEU A 9 -22.31 -16.35 2.92
CA LEU A 9 -21.14 -15.57 3.39
C LEU A 9 -21.57 -14.23 3.99
N ILE A 10 -22.44 -13.48 3.33
CA ILE A 10 -23.00 -12.23 3.87
C ILE A 10 -23.67 -12.49 5.23
N THR A 11 -24.51 -13.55 5.30
CA THR A 11 -25.24 -13.89 6.53
C THR A 11 -24.27 -14.24 7.67
N GLU A 12 -23.21 -14.97 7.37
CA GLU A 12 -22.18 -15.34 8.34
C GLU A 12 -21.45 -14.11 8.85
N ILE A 13 -20.93 -13.25 7.95
CA ILE A 13 -20.15 -12.05 8.32
C ILE A 13 -21.00 -11.06 9.11
N VAL A 14 -22.25 -10.83 8.69
CA VAL A 14 -23.21 -10.00 9.45
C VAL A 14 -23.54 -10.63 10.81
N GLY A 15 -23.58 -11.95 10.90
CA GLY A 15 -23.74 -12.68 12.16
C GLY A 15 -22.59 -12.43 13.12
N PHE A 16 -21.34 -12.45 12.64
CA PHE A 16 -20.17 -12.07 13.44
C PHE A 16 -20.27 -10.63 13.95
N ALA A 17 -20.62 -9.67 13.10
CA ALA A 17 -20.80 -8.28 13.50
C ALA A 17 -21.84 -8.15 14.63
N ARG A 18 -22.97 -8.84 14.49
CA ARG A 18 -24.02 -8.84 15.52
C ARG A 18 -23.56 -9.45 16.85
N SER A 19 -22.75 -10.51 16.82
CA SER A 19 -22.19 -11.11 18.05
C SER A 19 -21.24 -10.18 18.79
N GLN A 20 -20.66 -9.19 18.09
CA GLN A 20 -19.81 -8.13 18.65
C GLN A 20 -20.58 -6.84 18.96
N GLY A 21 -21.91 -6.87 18.93
CA GLY A 21 -22.77 -5.72 19.26
C GLY A 21 -23.03 -4.74 18.14
N LEU A 22 -22.57 -5.03 16.91
CA LEU A 22 -22.86 -4.19 15.74
C LEU A 22 -24.03 -4.77 14.95
N THR A 23 -25.14 -4.03 14.90
CA THR A 23 -26.33 -4.41 14.11
C THR A 23 -26.29 -3.74 12.74
N VAL A 24 -26.10 -4.55 11.70
CA VAL A 24 -26.15 -4.13 10.29
C VAL A 24 -27.13 -5.01 9.51
N HIS A 25 -27.62 -4.49 8.39
CA HIS A 25 -28.63 -5.17 7.57
C HIS A 25 -27.96 -6.02 6.48
N SER A 26 -28.39 -7.26 6.35
CA SER A 26 -27.97 -8.15 5.24
C SER A 26 -28.75 -7.89 3.94
N LYS A 27 -29.87 -7.14 3.97
CA LYS A 27 -30.79 -7.03 2.83
C LYS A 27 -30.20 -6.35 1.59
N ASN A 28 -29.37 -5.35 1.80
CA ASN A 28 -28.68 -4.59 0.72
C ASN A 28 -27.15 -4.72 0.85
N ALA A 29 -26.68 -5.68 1.63
CA ALA A 29 -25.26 -5.89 1.81
C ALA A 29 -24.64 -6.43 0.51
N GLN A 30 -23.43 -5.96 0.21
CA GLN A 30 -22.66 -6.33 -0.97
C GLN A 30 -21.40 -7.06 -0.55
N LEU A 31 -21.13 -8.20 -1.18
CA LEU A 31 -19.90 -8.96 -0.97
C LEU A 31 -18.85 -8.55 -2.01
N ASN A 32 -17.65 -8.26 -1.55
CA ASN A 32 -16.48 -8.08 -2.39
C ASN A 32 -15.45 -9.17 -2.03
N GLU A 33 -15.12 -10.00 -3.02
CA GLU A 33 -14.15 -11.08 -2.91
C GLU A 33 -12.89 -10.85 -3.73
N THR A 34 -12.69 -9.67 -4.28
CA THR A 34 -11.52 -9.35 -5.13
C THR A 34 -10.22 -9.35 -4.35
N GLY A 35 -10.25 -9.04 -3.04
CA GLY A 35 -9.08 -9.02 -2.17
C GLY A 35 -8.58 -10.43 -1.83
N MET A 36 -7.24 -10.59 -1.81
CA MET A 36 -6.60 -11.89 -1.51
C MET A 36 -6.65 -12.25 -0.02
N ASP A 37 -6.71 -11.26 0.86
CA ASP A 37 -6.56 -11.42 2.30
C ASP A 37 -7.90 -11.45 3.05
N PHE A 38 -8.89 -10.70 2.58
CA PHE A 38 -10.18 -10.56 3.23
C PHE A 38 -11.35 -10.85 2.31
N GLN A 39 -12.41 -11.38 2.89
CA GLN A 39 -13.76 -11.29 2.36
C GLN A 39 -14.37 -10.02 2.94
N VAL A 40 -14.86 -9.11 2.10
CA VAL A 40 -15.36 -7.80 2.54
C VAL A 40 -16.85 -7.72 2.26
N VAL A 41 -17.63 -7.33 3.28
CA VAL A 41 -19.05 -7.02 3.14
C VAL A 41 -19.27 -5.56 3.45
N PHE A 42 -19.91 -4.84 2.53
CA PHE A 42 -20.45 -3.52 2.75
C PHE A 42 -21.90 -3.65 3.22
N ALA A 43 -22.24 -3.06 4.36
CA ALA A 43 -23.56 -3.16 4.95
C ALA A 43 -23.96 -1.86 5.66
N GLU A 44 -25.26 -1.62 5.78
CA GLU A 44 -25.83 -0.43 6.42
C GLU A 44 -26.40 -0.79 7.79
N ASP A 45 -26.22 0.10 8.78
CA ASP A 45 -26.85 -0.04 10.08
C ASP A 45 -28.23 0.67 10.15
N ASP A 46 -28.90 0.58 11.32
CA ASP A 46 -30.22 1.19 11.55
C ASP A 46 -30.23 2.73 11.42
N THR A 47 -29.05 3.37 11.45
CA THR A 47 -28.91 4.84 11.31
C THR A 47 -28.65 5.29 9.87
N GLY A 48 -28.46 4.34 8.94
CA GLY A 48 -28.06 4.60 7.56
C GLY A 48 -26.55 4.74 7.36
N MET A 49 -25.74 4.43 8.39
CA MET A 49 -24.28 4.46 8.27
C MET A 49 -23.81 3.21 7.54
N GLN A 50 -22.93 3.43 6.55
CA GLN A 50 -22.28 2.33 5.83
C GLN A 50 -21.08 1.80 6.63
N TRP A 51 -20.97 0.49 6.69
CA TRP A 51 -19.93 -0.24 7.37
C TRP A 51 -19.14 -1.12 6.41
N VAL A 52 -17.85 -1.24 6.66
CA VAL A 52 -16.95 -2.21 6.03
C VAL A 52 -16.71 -3.33 7.04
N LEU A 53 -17.07 -4.56 6.65
CA LEU A 53 -16.88 -5.77 7.45
C LEU A 53 -15.84 -6.63 6.75
N ARG A 54 -14.64 -6.82 7.32
CA ARG A 54 -13.53 -7.59 6.74
C ARG A 54 -13.36 -8.90 7.52
N LYS A 55 -13.62 -10.04 6.87
CA LYS A 55 -13.35 -11.38 7.42
C LYS A 55 -12.02 -11.89 6.87
N PRO A 56 -11.01 -12.18 7.71
CA PRO A 56 -9.75 -12.73 7.25
C PRO A 56 -9.94 -14.09 6.57
N ARG A 57 -9.21 -14.31 5.47
CA ARG A 57 -9.25 -15.60 4.73
C ARG A 57 -8.32 -16.65 5.33
N ARG A 58 -7.27 -16.21 6.06
CA ARG A 58 -6.20 -17.07 6.59
C ARG A 58 -5.67 -16.53 7.93
N SER A 59 -5.06 -17.38 8.73
CA SER A 59 -4.52 -17.02 10.05
C SER A 59 -3.34 -16.02 9.97
N ASP A 60 -2.50 -16.09 8.93
CA ASP A 60 -1.40 -15.14 8.73
C ASP A 60 -1.89 -13.70 8.51
N VAL A 61 -3.10 -13.54 7.94
CA VAL A 61 -3.75 -12.24 7.75
C VAL A 61 -4.13 -11.61 9.08
N VAL A 62 -4.50 -12.41 10.09
CA VAL A 62 -4.86 -11.93 11.43
C VAL A 62 -3.67 -11.24 12.11
N GLU A 63 -2.47 -11.79 11.98
CA GLU A 63 -1.25 -11.19 12.55
C GLU A 63 -0.91 -9.86 11.88
N ARG A 64 -0.97 -9.82 10.54
CA ARG A 64 -0.75 -8.58 9.76
C ARG A 64 -1.81 -7.52 10.09
N ALA A 65 -3.06 -7.91 10.24
CA ALA A 65 -4.14 -7.02 10.66
C ALA A 65 -3.89 -6.45 12.06
N SER A 66 -3.30 -7.22 12.96
CA SER A 66 -2.94 -6.70 14.29
C SER A 66 -1.90 -5.58 14.23
N ALA A 67 -0.95 -5.66 13.30
CA ALA A 67 0.02 -4.59 13.06
C ALA A 67 -0.65 -3.38 12.41
N GLU A 68 -1.49 -3.58 11.38
CA GLU A 68 -2.29 -2.53 10.74
C GLU A 68 -3.15 -1.77 11.75
N GLY A 69 -3.81 -2.48 12.69
CA GLY A 69 -4.63 -1.86 13.72
C GLY A 69 -3.86 -0.90 14.64
N LYS A 70 -2.61 -1.21 14.98
CA LYS A 70 -1.73 -0.31 15.74
C LYS A 70 -1.36 0.93 14.95
N THR A 71 -1.03 0.73 13.66
CA THR A 71 -0.73 1.82 12.74
C THR A 71 -1.90 2.78 12.59
N LEU A 72 -3.11 2.26 12.37
CA LEU A 72 -4.33 3.05 12.27
C LEU A 72 -4.63 3.84 13.54
N ALA A 73 -4.45 3.23 14.71
CA ALA A 73 -4.63 3.93 15.99
C ALA A 73 -3.66 5.12 16.14
N PHE A 74 -2.41 4.95 15.72
CA PHE A 74 -1.41 6.02 15.70
C PHE A 74 -1.77 7.12 14.70
N LEU A 75 -2.11 6.75 13.47
CA LEU A 75 -2.41 7.69 12.38
C LEU A 75 -3.63 8.57 12.67
N ARG A 76 -4.68 8.02 13.26
CA ARG A 76 -5.89 8.78 13.62
C ARG A 76 -5.63 9.96 14.56
N ALA A 77 -4.54 9.90 15.33
CA ALA A 77 -4.15 10.98 16.22
C ALA A 77 -3.12 11.95 15.58
N ASN A 78 -2.53 11.58 14.44
CA ASN A 78 -1.37 12.26 13.89
C ASN A 78 -1.50 12.61 12.39
N LEU A 79 -2.59 12.27 11.73
CA LEU A 79 -2.83 12.55 10.31
C LEU A 79 -4.18 13.24 10.13
N THR A 80 -4.23 14.27 9.29
CA THR A 80 -5.49 15.00 8.98
C THR A 80 -6.36 14.26 7.98
N ALA A 81 -5.77 13.44 7.09
CA ALA A 81 -6.52 12.58 6.17
C ALA A 81 -7.28 11.50 6.93
N ASP A 82 -8.47 11.16 6.44
CA ASP A 82 -9.26 10.07 7.01
C ASP A 82 -8.54 8.72 6.83
N VAL A 83 -8.52 7.92 7.89
CA VAL A 83 -8.04 6.54 7.89
C VAL A 83 -9.07 5.62 8.56
N PRO A 84 -9.12 4.32 8.26
CA PRO A 84 -10.08 3.38 8.85
C PRO A 84 -10.08 3.42 10.38
N ASP A 85 -11.26 3.64 10.98
CA ASP A 85 -11.46 3.64 12.43
C ASP A 85 -12.07 2.30 12.88
N TRP A 86 -11.23 1.31 13.11
CA TRP A 86 -11.68 -0.03 13.48
C TRP A 86 -12.41 -0.04 14.83
N ARG A 87 -13.72 -0.27 14.77
CA ARG A 87 -14.60 -0.38 15.94
C ARG A 87 -14.67 -1.79 16.48
N ILE A 88 -14.49 -2.78 15.61
CA ILE A 88 -14.36 -4.20 15.92
C ILE A 88 -13.05 -4.68 15.35
N HIS A 89 -12.25 -5.35 16.16
CA HIS A 89 -11.01 -5.98 15.74
C HIS A 89 -10.84 -7.30 16.51
N THR A 90 -11.25 -8.38 15.88
CA THR A 90 -11.15 -9.75 16.40
C THR A 90 -10.48 -10.63 15.34
N PRO A 91 -10.04 -11.85 15.70
CA PRO A 91 -9.51 -12.78 14.68
C PRO A 91 -10.50 -13.16 13.58
N GLU A 92 -11.81 -13.04 13.84
CA GLU A 92 -12.86 -13.42 12.91
C GLU A 92 -13.42 -12.25 12.11
N LEU A 93 -13.29 -11.01 12.64
CA LEU A 93 -13.92 -9.83 12.06
C LEU A 93 -13.19 -8.54 12.40
N ILE A 94 -12.97 -7.73 11.37
CA ILE A 94 -12.66 -6.31 11.50
C ILE A 94 -13.86 -5.53 10.96
N ALA A 95 -14.34 -4.53 11.71
CA ALA A 95 -15.43 -3.67 11.25
C ALA A 95 -15.18 -2.20 11.56
N TYR A 96 -15.48 -1.35 10.60
CA TYR A 96 -15.34 0.10 10.72
C TYR A 96 -16.33 0.84 9.83
N PRO A 97 -16.72 2.08 10.21
CA PRO A 97 -17.53 2.93 9.36
C PRO A 97 -16.83 3.19 8.03
N MET A 98 -17.54 3.03 6.93
CA MET A 98 -17.01 3.32 5.60
C MET A 98 -16.56 4.77 5.51
N LEU A 99 -15.35 5.01 5.06
CA LEU A 99 -14.81 6.34 4.86
C LEU A 99 -15.57 7.06 3.72
N LYS A 100 -15.62 8.39 3.81
CA LYS A 100 -16.20 9.22 2.75
C LYS A 100 -15.22 9.34 1.60
N GLY A 101 -15.77 9.52 0.41
CA GLY A 101 -15.01 9.63 -0.83
C GLY A 101 -15.12 8.39 -1.70
N THR A 102 -14.53 8.48 -2.88
CA THR A 102 -14.48 7.42 -3.87
C THR A 102 -13.00 7.07 -4.11
N PRO A 103 -12.60 5.80 -4.26
CA PRO A 103 -11.24 5.48 -4.67
C PRO A 103 -10.87 6.21 -5.97
N ALA A 104 -9.66 6.75 -6.07
CA ALA A 104 -9.20 7.45 -7.27
C ALA A 104 -9.24 6.55 -8.52
N ALA A 105 -9.09 5.23 -8.32
CA ALA A 105 -9.38 4.21 -9.32
C ALA A 105 -9.79 2.90 -8.64
N GLU A 106 -10.45 2.03 -9.42
CA GLU A 106 -10.71 0.63 -9.07
C GLU A 106 -9.87 -0.29 -9.97
N ILE A 107 -9.68 -1.55 -9.57
CA ILE A 107 -8.96 -2.55 -10.37
C ILE A 107 -10.00 -3.42 -11.09
N ASP A 108 -9.99 -3.39 -12.43
CA ASP A 108 -10.66 -4.40 -13.24
C ASP A 108 -9.76 -5.64 -13.30
N LEU A 109 -10.17 -6.71 -12.63
CA LEU A 109 -9.41 -7.96 -12.56
C LEU A 109 -9.40 -8.74 -13.88
N GLU A 110 -10.42 -8.56 -14.73
CA GLU A 110 -10.49 -9.24 -16.02
C GLU A 110 -9.54 -8.61 -17.02
N GLN A 111 -9.56 -7.27 -17.08
CA GLN A 111 -8.71 -6.50 -18.00
C GLN A 111 -7.34 -6.15 -17.41
N LYS A 112 -7.11 -6.41 -16.11
CA LYS A 112 -5.88 -6.09 -15.36
C LYS A 112 -5.47 -4.62 -15.52
N GLN A 113 -6.44 -3.72 -15.41
CA GLN A 113 -6.22 -2.29 -15.57
C GLN A 113 -6.99 -1.47 -14.52
N TYR A 114 -6.62 -0.21 -14.35
CA TYR A 114 -7.36 0.73 -13.52
C TYR A 114 -8.60 1.26 -14.25
N VAL A 115 -9.73 1.28 -13.56
CA VAL A 115 -10.95 2.02 -13.91
C VAL A 115 -10.94 3.29 -13.10
N TRP A 116 -10.73 4.43 -13.75
CA TRP A 116 -10.48 5.71 -13.11
C TRP A 116 -11.75 6.44 -12.72
N ASN A 117 -11.77 6.96 -11.49
CA ASN A 117 -12.82 7.85 -10.97
C ASN A 117 -12.38 9.32 -10.93
N MET A 118 -11.22 9.64 -11.50
CA MET A 118 -10.66 10.98 -11.60
C MET A 118 -10.00 11.20 -12.97
N ASN A 119 -9.68 12.46 -13.27
CA ASN A 119 -8.80 12.76 -14.39
C ASN A 119 -7.37 12.33 -14.06
N HIS A 120 -6.78 11.47 -14.89
CA HIS A 120 -5.47 10.86 -14.64
C HIS A 120 -4.40 11.19 -15.70
N GLN A 121 -4.74 11.95 -16.73
CA GLN A 121 -3.81 12.27 -17.83
C GLN A 121 -3.89 13.74 -18.24
N PRO A 122 -3.21 14.64 -17.51
CA PRO A 122 -2.53 14.47 -16.21
C PRO A 122 -3.50 14.48 -15.03
N PRO A 123 -3.06 14.06 -13.82
CA PRO A 123 -3.84 14.26 -12.60
C PRO A 123 -4.12 15.74 -12.35
N SER A 124 -5.26 16.07 -11.75
CA SER A 124 -5.63 17.45 -11.45
C SER A 124 -4.68 18.11 -10.42
N ASP A 125 -4.60 19.43 -10.43
CA ASP A 125 -3.78 20.17 -9.46
C ASP A 125 -4.28 19.96 -8.03
N ASP A 126 -5.59 19.87 -7.83
CA ASP A 126 -6.18 19.62 -6.51
C ASP A 126 -5.79 18.24 -5.96
N PHE A 127 -5.78 17.19 -6.81
CA PHE A 127 -5.31 15.87 -6.44
C PHE A 127 -3.83 15.89 -6.03
N VAL A 128 -2.96 16.44 -6.88
CA VAL A 128 -1.52 16.47 -6.62
C VAL A 128 -1.19 17.30 -5.37
N HIS A 129 -1.83 18.46 -5.22
CA HIS A 129 -1.61 19.35 -4.07
C HIS A 129 -2.04 18.67 -2.75
N THR A 130 -3.22 18.08 -2.71
CA THR A 130 -3.73 17.45 -1.49
C THR A 130 -2.98 16.16 -1.14
N LEU A 131 -2.64 15.34 -2.13
CA LEU A 131 -1.81 14.15 -1.93
C LEU A 131 -0.43 14.52 -1.36
N ALA A 132 0.23 15.52 -1.94
CA ALA A 132 1.53 16.02 -1.48
C ALA A 132 1.47 16.51 -0.03
N GLY A 133 0.40 17.24 0.34
CA GLY A 133 0.19 17.70 1.71
C GLY A 133 0.05 16.56 2.71
N ILE A 134 -0.73 15.53 2.37
CA ILE A 134 -0.92 14.35 3.21
C ILE A 134 0.39 13.55 3.35
N LEU A 135 1.15 13.39 2.26
CA LEU A 135 2.46 12.72 2.31
C LEU A 135 3.47 13.50 3.15
N ALA A 136 3.49 14.85 3.05
CA ALA A 136 4.37 15.66 3.89
C ALA A 136 4.03 15.53 5.38
N GLU A 137 2.74 15.54 5.73
CA GLU A 137 2.26 15.34 7.10
C GLU A 137 2.61 13.93 7.61
N LEU A 138 2.37 12.89 6.80
CA LEU A 138 2.68 11.50 7.13
C LEU A 138 4.18 11.32 7.41
N HIS A 139 5.02 11.82 6.51
CA HIS A 139 6.48 11.67 6.61
C HIS A 139 7.11 12.55 7.72
N ASP A 140 6.43 13.59 8.19
CA ASP A 140 6.87 14.42 9.32
C ASP A 140 6.44 13.86 10.68
N THR A 141 5.68 12.77 10.74
CA THR A 141 5.25 12.17 11.99
C THR A 141 6.43 11.72 12.86
N ASN A 142 6.26 11.79 14.18
CA ASN A 142 7.31 11.43 15.12
C ASN A 142 7.63 9.92 15.07
N GLN A 143 8.79 9.57 14.51
CA GLN A 143 9.22 8.18 14.34
C GLN A 143 9.41 7.43 15.65
N THR A 144 9.87 8.11 16.71
CA THR A 144 10.02 7.50 18.04
C THR A 144 8.65 7.14 18.61
N ALA A 145 7.66 8.02 18.49
CA ALA A 145 6.30 7.75 18.92
C ALA A 145 5.66 6.64 18.07
N ALA A 146 5.91 6.62 16.76
CA ALA A 146 5.47 5.54 15.88
C ALA A 146 6.03 4.18 16.34
N GLY A 147 7.34 4.09 16.59
CA GLY A 147 7.97 2.87 17.09
C GLY A 147 7.43 2.44 18.48
N GLN A 148 7.19 3.38 19.39
CA GLN A 148 6.58 3.11 20.70
C GLN A 148 5.13 2.60 20.57
N SER A 149 4.44 2.97 19.49
CA SER A 149 3.10 2.45 19.17
C SER A 149 3.12 1.05 18.54
N GLY A 150 4.32 0.50 18.32
CA GLY A 150 4.52 -0.85 17.77
C GLY A 150 4.56 -0.89 16.24
N ILE A 151 4.75 0.26 15.58
CA ILE A 151 5.04 0.34 14.14
C ILE A 151 6.51 -0.03 13.93
N GLU A 152 6.78 -0.84 12.90
CA GLU A 152 8.14 -1.23 12.54
C GLU A 152 8.99 0.00 12.18
N VAL A 153 10.23 0.04 12.64
CA VAL A 153 11.18 1.13 12.35
C VAL A 153 12.43 0.55 11.71
N ILE A 154 12.66 0.90 10.46
CA ILE A 154 13.86 0.56 9.70
C ILE A 154 14.69 1.83 9.54
N LYS A 155 15.94 1.80 9.98
CA LYS A 155 16.86 2.91 9.82
C LYS A 155 17.31 3.04 8.36
N PRO A 156 17.76 4.24 7.92
CA PRO A 156 18.19 4.44 6.53
C PRO A 156 19.28 3.47 6.08
N GLU A 157 20.30 3.27 6.92
CA GLU A 157 21.39 2.35 6.67
C GLU A 157 20.94 0.89 6.58
N ASP A 158 19.98 0.47 7.42
CA ASP A 158 19.46 -0.89 7.44
C ASP A 158 18.63 -1.17 6.17
N PHE A 159 17.81 -0.20 5.72
CA PHE A 159 17.01 -0.36 4.51
C PHE A 159 17.90 -0.56 3.27
N ARG A 160 18.96 0.25 3.12
CA ARG A 160 19.93 0.12 2.04
C ARG A 160 20.63 -1.24 2.08
N GLN A 161 21.06 -1.68 3.28
CA GLN A 161 21.72 -2.97 3.45
C GLN A 161 20.80 -4.14 3.13
N MET A 162 19.56 -4.12 3.64
CA MET A 162 18.54 -5.15 3.33
C MET A 162 18.26 -5.26 1.82
N THR A 163 18.27 -4.13 1.11
CA THR A 163 18.11 -4.09 -0.35
C THR A 163 19.30 -4.74 -1.03
N ALA A 164 20.53 -4.38 -0.62
CA ALA A 164 21.76 -4.96 -1.16
C ALA A 164 21.83 -6.47 -0.92
N ASP A 165 21.51 -6.92 0.30
CA ASP A 165 21.51 -8.35 0.66
C ASP A 165 20.47 -9.13 -0.17
N SER A 166 19.29 -8.54 -0.39
CA SER A 166 18.25 -9.14 -1.23
C SER A 166 18.71 -9.27 -2.69
N MET A 167 19.42 -8.28 -3.24
CA MET A 167 19.98 -8.34 -4.59
C MET A 167 21.03 -9.46 -4.72
N VAL A 168 21.88 -9.62 -3.72
CA VAL A 168 22.88 -10.71 -3.68
C VAL A 168 22.21 -12.08 -3.58
N ASP A 169 21.19 -12.21 -2.73
CA ASP A 169 20.45 -13.46 -2.56
C ASP A 169 19.74 -13.88 -3.86
N VAL A 170 19.03 -12.94 -4.51
CA VAL A 170 18.38 -13.18 -5.80
C VAL A 170 19.38 -13.55 -6.88
N LYS A 171 20.50 -12.83 -6.99
CA LYS A 171 21.57 -13.17 -7.94
C LYS A 171 22.10 -14.57 -7.76
N ASN A 172 22.31 -15.00 -6.51
CA ASN A 172 22.85 -16.33 -6.20
C ASN A 172 21.84 -17.45 -6.49
N LYS A 173 20.53 -17.19 -6.33
CA LYS A 173 19.48 -18.21 -6.46
C LYS A 173 18.87 -18.29 -7.85
N LEU A 174 18.72 -17.17 -8.54
CA LEU A 174 18.01 -17.07 -9.82
C LEU A 174 18.91 -16.55 -10.95
N GLY A 175 20.02 -15.90 -10.62
CA GLY A 175 20.81 -15.16 -11.60
C GLY A 175 20.25 -13.75 -11.82
N VAL A 176 21.04 -12.88 -12.42
CA VAL A 176 20.67 -11.51 -12.83
C VAL A 176 21.52 -11.14 -14.03
N SER A 177 20.96 -10.51 -15.05
CA SER A 177 21.72 -10.04 -16.19
C SER A 177 22.82 -9.05 -15.78
N SER A 178 23.95 -9.06 -16.48
CA SER A 178 25.09 -8.19 -16.15
C SER A 178 24.67 -6.71 -16.13
N GLN A 179 23.86 -6.29 -17.10
CA GLN A 179 23.39 -4.90 -17.20
C GLN A 179 22.55 -4.48 -15.98
N LEU A 180 21.59 -5.31 -15.56
CA LEU A 180 20.75 -5.04 -14.40
C LEU A 180 21.57 -5.05 -13.12
N TRP A 181 22.50 -6.01 -12.98
CA TRP A 181 23.39 -6.08 -11.84
C TRP A 181 24.28 -4.84 -11.71
N GLU A 182 24.91 -4.38 -12.80
CA GLU A 182 25.74 -3.17 -12.81
C GLU A 182 24.93 -1.94 -12.42
N ARG A 183 23.70 -1.81 -12.91
CA ARG A 183 22.77 -0.73 -12.53
C ARG A 183 22.49 -0.77 -11.03
N TRP A 184 22.12 -1.94 -10.49
CA TRP A 184 21.87 -2.11 -9.06
C TRP A 184 23.10 -1.78 -8.21
N GLN A 185 24.30 -2.21 -8.62
CA GLN A 185 25.53 -1.89 -7.90
C GLN A 185 25.87 -0.40 -7.94
N THR A 186 25.61 0.27 -9.04
CA THR A 186 25.80 1.72 -9.14
C THR A 186 24.88 2.46 -8.17
N TRP A 187 23.61 2.08 -8.13
CA TRP A 187 22.63 2.67 -7.23
C TRP A 187 22.97 2.39 -5.75
N ILE A 188 23.22 1.14 -5.39
CA ILE A 188 23.52 0.75 -4.00
C ILE A 188 24.79 1.41 -3.47
N ASN A 189 25.80 1.63 -4.30
CA ASN A 189 27.11 2.12 -3.85
C ASN A 189 27.26 3.66 -3.89
N ASP A 190 26.29 4.41 -4.41
CA ASP A 190 26.34 5.86 -4.43
C ASP A 190 25.45 6.45 -3.31
N ASP A 191 26.10 7.02 -2.29
CA ASP A 191 25.45 7.59 -1.10
C ASP A 191 24.46 8.71 -1.44
N ALA A 192 24.64 9.39 -2.59
CA ALA A 192 23.79 10.51 -2.98
C ALA A 192 22.34 10.12 -3.28
N TYR A 193 22.08 8.84 -3.61
CA TYR A 193 20.72 8.34 -3.82
C TYR A 193 19.94 8.19 -2.50
N TRP A 194 20.60 7.83 -1.42
CA TRP A 194 19.95 7.37 -0.19
C TRP A 194 19.64 8.50 0.78
N PRO A 195 18.42 8.54 1.36
CA PRO A 195 18.09 9.54 2.37
C PRO A 195 18.88 9.26 3.65
N GLY A 196 19.33 10.34 4.31
CA GLY A 196 19.92 10.26 5.64
C GLY A 196 18.89 10.20 6.77
N PHE A 197 17.66 9.82 6.46
CA PHE A 197 16.52 9.74 7.39
C PHE A 197 15.49 8.73 6.91
N SER A 198 14.73 8.18 7.85
CA SER A 198 13.51 7.42 7.55
C SER A 198 12.28 8.29 7.81
N ALA A 199 11.11 7.85 7.35
CA ALA A 199 9.82 8.46 7.62
C ALA A 199 8.75 7.37 7.78
N LEU A 200 7.63 7.67 8.44
CA LEU A 200 6.47 6.78 8.39
C LEU A 200 5.88 6.83 6.99
N ILE A 201 5.87 5.70 6.32
CA ILE A 201 5.36 5.56 4.94
C ILE A 201 4.08 4.74 4.92
N HIS A 202 3.29 4.93 3.87
CA HIS A 202 2.17 4.05 3.54
C HIS A 202 2.68 2.69 3.03
N GLY A 203 3.68 2.71 2.16
CA GLY A 203 4.36 1.52 1.62
C GLY A 203 3.72 0.88 0.39
N ASP A 204 2.41 1.10 0.18
CA ASP A 204 1.64 0.60 -0.97
C ASP A 204 0.63 1.66 -1.47
N LEU A 205 1.13 2.87 -1.73
CA LEU A 205 0.29 4.01 -2.11
C LEU A 205 0.00 4.02 -3.61
N HIS A 206 -1.20 3.57 -3.99
CA HIS A 206 -1.68 3.59 -5.38
C HIS A 206 -3.17 3.97 -5.46
N PRO A 207 -3.73 4.31 -6.66
CA PRO A 207 -5.05 4.93 -6.78
C PRO A 207 -6.22 4.24 -6.08
N PRO A 208 -6.34 2.90 -6.02
CA PRO A 208 -7.37 2.21 -5.24
C PRO A 208 -7.34 2.49 -3.73
N HIS A 209 -6.18 2.85 -3.19
CA HIS A 209 -6.01 3.15 -1.75
C HIS A 209 -6.16 4.64 -1.43
N ILE A 210 -6.39 5.49 -2.43
CA ILE A 210 -6.54 6.94 -2.28
C ILE A 210 -8.00 7.32 -2.48
N LEU A 211 -8.64 7.84 -1.44
CA LEU A 211 -10.02 8.33 -1.52
C LEU A 211 -10.03 9.81 -1.92
N ILE A 212 -10.93 10.16 -2.83
CA ILE A 212 -11.12 11.52 -3.33
C ILE A 212 -12.55 12.00 -3.16
N ASP A 213 -12.72 13.31 -3.05
CA ASP A 213 -14.01 13.97 -3.13
C ASP A 213 -14.41 14.30 -4.58
N GLN A 214 -15.57 14.95 -4.74
CA GLN A 214 -16.10 15.35 -6.06
C GLN A 214 -15.21 16.40 -6.80
N ASN A 215 -14.25 17.02 -6.11
CA ASN A 215 -13.29 17.95 -6.67
C ASN A 215 -11.91 17.29 -6.88
N GLU A 216 -11.85 15.96 -6.82
CA GLU A 216 -10.63 15.15 -6.91
C GLU A 216 -9.61 15.43 -5.78
N ARG A 217 -10.03 16.04 -4.67
CA ARG A 217 -9.16 16.25 -3.50
C ARG A 217 -9.04 14.97 -2.72
N VAL A 218 -7.83 14.63 -2.33
CA VAL A 218 -7.59 13.46 -1.47
C VAL A 218 -8.18 13.73 -0.09
N THR A 219 -9.05 12.83 0.37
CA THR A 219 -9.75 12.93 1.66
C THR A 219 -9.34 11.86 2.65
N GLY A 220 -8.85 10.71 2.17
CA GLY A 220 -8.47 9.61 3.04
C GLY A 220 -7.59 8.57 2.33
N LEU A 221 -6.95 7.74 3.14
CA LEU A 221 -6.10 6.65 2.66
C LEU A 221 -6.54 5.31 3.26
N LEU A 222 -6.51 4.27 2.44
CA LEU A 222 -6.91 2.89 2.77
C LEU A 222 -5.69 1.96 2.71
N ASP A 223 -5.81 0.81 3.36
CA ASP A 223 -4.84 -0.29 3.32
C ASP A 223 -3.43 0.08 3.82
N TRP A 224 -3.30 0.09 5.13
CA TRP A 224 -2.06 0.43 5.83
C TRP A 224 -1.22 -0.80 6.23
N THR A 225 -1.46 -1.94 5.57
CA THR A 225 -0.80 -3.23 5.87
C THR A 225 0.73 -3.16 5.70
N GLU A 226 1.21 -2.36 4.74
CA GLU A 226 2.64 -2.19 4.44
C GLU A 226 3.30 -0.99 5.15
N ALA A 227 2.53 -0.28 5.98
CA ALA A 227 3.03 0.92 6.65
C ALA A 227 4.11 0.61 7.69
N LYS A 228 5.17 1.39 7.64
CA LYS A 228 6.33 1.31 8.53
C LYS A 228 7.13 2.60 8.49
N VAL A 229 8.06 2.76 9.41
CA VAL A 229 9.08 3.81 9.30
C VAL A 229 10.22 3.27 8.44
N ALA A 230 10.40 3.83 7.24
CA ALA A 230 11.39 3.38 6.26
C ALA A 230 11.78 4.53 5.30
N ASP A 231 12.24 4.19 4.10
CA ASP A 231 12.62 5.15 3.05
C ASP A 231 11.37 5.84 2.46
N PRO A 232 11.22 7.17 2.60
CA PRO A 232 10.05 7.90 2.11
C PRO A 232 9.88 7.89 0.59
N ALA A 233 10.94 7.64 -0.18
CA ALA A 233 10.85 7.53 -1.64
C ALA A 233 9.89 6.41 -2.08
N LYS A 234 9.68 5.39 -1.23
CA LYS A 234 8.80 4.25 -1.53
C LYS A 234 7.37 4.68 -1.87
N ASP A 235 6.84 5.69 -1.20
CA ASP A 235 5.47 6.18 -1.43
C ASP A 235 5.29 6.89 -2.78
N PHE A 236 6.37 7.22 -3.47
CA PHE A 236 6.34 7.85 -4.79
C PHE A 236 6.56 6.86 -5.95
N VAL A 237 7.00 5.62 -5.67
CA VAL A 237 7.36 4.64 -6.71
C VAL A 237 6.16 4.25 -7.56
N LEU A 238 5.03 3.88 -6.94
CA LEU A 238 3.81 3.52 -7.68
C LEU A 238 3.20 4.72 -8.40
N TYR A 239 3.27 5.91 -7.79
CA TYR A 239 2.87 7.15 -8.46
C TYR A 239 3.69 7.37 -9.74
N GLN A 240 5.01 7.23 -9.68
CA GLN A 240 5.86 7.35 -10.88
C GLN A 240 5.56 6.28 -11.93
N THR A 241 5.32 5.05 -11.50
CA THR A 241 4.95 3.95 -12.41
C THR A 241 3.67 4.25 -13.19
N ILE A 242 2.71 4.91 -12.56
CA ILE A 242 1.38 5.15 -13.10
C ILE A 242 1.34 6.46 -13.92
N PHE A 243 1.91 7.54 -13.39
CA PHE A 243 1.79 8.88 -13.97
C PHE A 243 3.07 9.39 -14.67
N GLY A 244 4.19 8.68 -14.48
CA GLY A 244 5.48 9.00 -15.10
C GLY A 244 6.32 10.03 -14.34
N GLU A 245 7.57 10.16 -14.77
CA GLU A 245 8.60 11.01 -14.13
C GLU A 245 8.20 12.48 -14.05
N LYS A 246 7.57 13.03 -15.09
CA LYS A 246 7.16 14.44 -15.12
C LYS A 246 6.13 14.76 -14.05
N GLU A 247 5.14 13.89 -13.87
CA GLU A 247 4.11 14.09 -12.85
C GLU A 247 4.67 13.82 -11.45
N THR A 248 5.65 12.92 -11.32
CA THR A 248 6.39 12.72 -10.06
C THR A 248 7.18 13.95 -9.68
N ALA A 249 7.87 14.59 -10.63
CA ALA A 249 8.55 15.88 -10.37
C ALA A 249 7.57 16.94 -9.87
N ARG A 250 6.37 17.04 -10.48
CA ARG A 250 5.31 17.95 -10.03
C ARG A 250 4.83 17.60 -8.61
N LEU A 251 4.62 16.33 -8.30
CA LEU A 251 4.25 15.89 -6.95
C LEU A 251 5.33 16.25 -5.94
N LEU A 252 6.61 16.02 -6.24
CA LEU A 252 7.75 16.35 -5.38
C LEU A 252 7.88 17.86 -5.14
N GLU A 253 7.59 18.71 -6.14
CA GLU A 253 7.52 20.17 -5.91
C GLU A 253 6.43 20.55 -4.91
N HIS A 254 5.24 19.97 -5.01
CA HIS A 254 4.16 20.22 -4.07
C HIS A 254 4.48 19.66 -2.68
N TYR A 255 5.12 18.50 -2.63
CA TYR A 255 5.57 17.86 -1.40
C TYR A 255 6.60 18.71 -0.64
N ASP A 256 7.61 19.25 -1.33
CA ASP A 256 8.60 20.16 -0.76
C ASP A 256 7.94 21.45 -0.23
N ARG A 257 7.03 22.06 -1.02
CA ARG A 257 6.28 23.25 -0.60
C ARG A 257 5.38 23.00 0.61
N ALA A 258 4.90 21.77 0.79
CA ALA A 258 4.10 21.35 1.94
C ALA A 258 4.96 21.03 3.19
N GLY A 259 6.29 21.12 3.09
CA GLY A 259 7.23 20.85 4.17
C GLY A 259 7.82 19.44 4.15
N GLY A 260 7.55 18.67 3.12
CA GLY A 260 8.16 17.36 2.92
C GLY A 260 9.66 17.46 2.69
N ARG A 261 10.41 16.48 3.17
CA ARG A 261 11.88 16.48 3.10
C ARG A 261 12.35 15.84 1.80
N ILE A 262 13.01 16.60 0.93
CA ILE A 262 13.63 16.12 -0.30
C ILE A 262 15.16 16.13 -0.19
N TRP A 263 15.83 15.36 -1.06
CA TRP A 263 17.28 15.37 -1.23
C TRP A 263 17.65 15.40 -2.71
N ALA A 264 18.91 15.73 -3.01
CA ALA A 264 19.35 16.06 -4.37
C ALA A 264 19.04 15.00 -5.43
N LYS A 265 19.09 13.70 -5.08
CA LYS A 265 18.82 12.59 -6.01
C LYS A 265 17.53 11.83 -5.68
N MET A 266 16.55 12.45 -5.01
CA MET A 266 15.33 11.75 -4.63
C MET A 266 14.55 11.21 -5.84
N GLN A 267 14.41 11.98 -6.90
CA GLN A 267 13.69 11.54 -8.09
C GLN A 267 14.43 10.40 -8.80
N GLU A 268 15.73 10.49 -8.94
CA GLU A 268 16.53 9.41 -9.49
C GLU A 268 16.48 8.16 -8.61
N HIS A 269 16.44 8.34 -7.28
CA HIS A 269 16.28 7.22 -6.34
C HIS A 269 14.93 6.52 -6.52
N ILE A 270 13.84 7.26 -6.68
CA ILE A 270 12.52 6.71 -7.03
C ILE A 270 12.60 5.90 -8.33
N SER A 271 13.30 6.43 -9.35
CA SER A 271 13.48 5.74 -10.63
C SER A 271 14.31 4.45 -10.50
N GLU A 272 15.32 4.43 -9.64
CA GLU A 272 16.10 3.22 -9.36
C GLU A 272 15.28 2.20 -8.54
N MET A 273 14.48 2.64 -7.56
CA MET A 273 13.53 1.77 -6.86
C MET A 273 12.51 1.13 -7.82
N GLN A 274 11.97 1.92 -8.76
CA GLN A 274 11.08 1.39 -9.80
C GLN A 274 11.80 0.37 -10.69
N ALA A 275 13.03 0.68 -11.12
CA ALA A 275 13.83 -0.23 -11.94
C ALA A 275 14.30 -1.49 -11.18
N ALA A 276 14.25 -1.47 -9.85
CA ALA A 276 14.52 -2.64 -9.00
C ALA A 276 13.27 -3.50 -8.76
N TYR A 277 12.11 -3.21 -9.37
CA TYR A 277 10.90 -4.04 -9.26
C TYR A 277 11.11 -5.53 -9.59
N PRO A 278 12.00 -5.93 -10.52
CA PRO A 278 12.38 -7.34 -10.69
C PRO A 278 12.82 -8.06 -9.41
N LEU A 279 13.37 -7.32 -8.42
CA LEU A 279 13.74 -7.86 -7.12
C LEU A 279 12.50 -8.33 -6.33
N GLU A 280 11.40 -7.60 -6.38
CA GLU A 280 10.16 -7.97 -5.68
C GLU A 280 9.49 -9.18 -6.34
N ILE A 281 9.50 -9.25 -7.67
CA ILE A 281 9.03 -10.45 -8.42
C ILE A 281 9.89 -11.67 -8.05
N ALA A 282 11.20 -11.50 -7.97
CA ALA A 282 12.11 -12.57 -7.59
C ALA A 282 11.89 -13.07 -6.16
N LYS A 283 11.67 -12.15 -5.20
CA LYS A 283 11.31 -12.51 -3.81
C LYS A 283 10.02 -13.33 -3.76
N LEU A 284 8.98 -12.91 -4.49
CA LEU A 284 7.72 -13.64 -4.59
C LEU A 284 7.95 -15.05 -5.17
N ALA A 285 8.75 -15.17 -6.22
CA ALA A 285 9.10 -16.45 -6.84
C ALA A 285 9.81 -17.38 -5.86
N LEU A 286 10.79 -16.88 -5.11
CA LEU A 286 11.53 -17.62 -4.10
C LEU A 286 10.65 -18.06 -2.93
N GLN A 287 9.67 -17.24 -2.55
CA GLN A 287 8.74 -17.54 -1.46
C GLN A 287 7.69 -18.57 -1.87
N THR A 288 7.10 -18.44 -3.05
CA THR A 288 5.99 -19.29 -3.50
C THR A 288 6.45 -20.57 -4.17
N GLN A 289 7.63 -20.55 -4.80
CA GLN A 289 8.21 -21.65 -5.60
C GLN A 289 7.28 -22.14 -6.74
N GLN A 290 6.34 -21.27 -7.19
CA GLN A 290 5.46 -21.58 -8.30
C GLN A 290 6.20 -21.35 -9.62
N GLU A 291 6.07 -22.30 -10.57
CA GLU A 291 6.74 -22.22 -11.88
C GLU A 291 6.44 -20.93 -12.63
N GLU A 292 5.20 -20.44 -12.60
CA GLU A 292 4.79 -19.20 -13.24
C GLU A 292 5.54 -17.99 -12.65
N HIS A 293 5.62 -17.89 -11.31
CA HIS A 293 6.34 -16.79 -10.63
C HIS A 293 7.85 -16.87 -10.89
N VAL A 294 8.42 -18.08 -10.93
CA VAL A 294 9.84 -18.27 -11.27
C VAL A 294 10.12 -17.84 -12.70
N HIS A 295 9.25 -18.19 -13.66
CA HIS A 295 9.40 -17.77 -15.04
C HIS A 295 9.33 -16.23 -15.18
N MET A 296 8.33 -15.59 -14.56
CA MET A 296 8.21 -14.13 -14.53
C MET A 296 9.47 -13.47 -13.92
N ALA A 297 10.02 -14.06 -12.86
CA ALA A 297 11.22 -13.53 -12.21
C ALA A 297 12.46 -13.64 -13.13
N LEU A 298 12.69 -14.78 -13.76
CA LEU A 298 13.82 -14.97 -14.68
C LEU A 298 13.73 -14.00 -15.88
N GLU A 299 12.54 -13.82 -16.45
CA GLU A 299 12.31 -12.84 -17.52
C GLU A 299 12.62 -11.41 -17.06
N ALA A 300 12.06 -11.01 -15.89
CA ALA A 300 12.27 -9.68 -15.33
C ALA A 300 13.73 -9.40 -14.94
N LEU A 301 14.47 -10.44 -14.49
CA LEU A 301 15.90 -10.36 -14.16
C LEU A 301 16.80 -10.38 -15.41
N GLY A 302 16.24 -10.59 -16.59
CA GLY A 302 16.99 -10.72 -17.83
C GLY A 302 17.83 -11.99 -17.92
N VAL A 303 17.41 -13.05 -17.22
CA VAL A 303 18.00 -14.39 -17.26
C VAL A 303 17.16 -15.20 -18.23
N THR A 304 17.52 -15.16 -19.50
CA THR A 304 16.89 -16.04 -20.52
C THR A 304 17.42 -17.46 -20.35
N SER A 305 16.51 -18.43 -20.25
CA SER A 305 16.88 -19.83 -20.48
C SER A 305 17.25 -19.97 -21.95
N ASP A 306 18.54 -20.22 -22.24
CA ASP A 306 18.98 -20.68 -23.53
C ASP A 306 18.37 -22.06 -23.88
#